data_5282e918eee23dcf2fb4ad47aa2c90ea
#
_entry.id   5282e918eee23dcf2fb4ad47aa2c90ea
#
_cell.length_a   1.000
_cell.length_b   1.000
_cell.length_c   1.000
_cell.angle_alpha   90.00
_cell.angle_beta   90.00
_cell.angle_gamma   90.00
#
_symmetry.space_group_name_H-M   'P 1'
#
loop_
_entity.id
_entity.type
_entity.pdbx_description
1 polymer ?
#
loop_
_entity_poly.entity_id
_entity_poly.type
_entity_poly.pdbx_seq_one_letter_code
_entity_poly.pdbx_strand_id
1 'polypeptide(L)'
;MKDLLRLGICILLPSSLLFYSCSSSKKSGVKSSIDEEKLEIIKKTIRPGEVELLVVEGVFPTGGILECQNRKIMYTVKENKLKAFLSETYFSKKTPYKCTFTHKGIERVLAEIKVNDKSFPSERLKVDKKRVFLSKKNQKRAARERALRQKAYSKSAKRPLFRDAFQLPILSKVTSIYGSRRIFNEKKQTQHLGTDFRAKVGTPIKSSNRGIVVLSRNFFYSGNTVVIDHGLGVFTTYGHLSKRYVSEGEVINKKTVIGLAGATGRVTGPHLHWGVTVNNLAVEGESLIKASQEFKY
;
A
#
# COMPACT_ATOMS: atom_id res chain seq x y z
N MET A 1 13.36 51.36 -63.12
CA MET A 1 12.95 51.44 -64.51
C MET A 1 11.53 50.97 -64.61
N LYS A 2 10.68 51.94 -64.99
CA LYS A 2 9.40 51.85 -65.74
C LYS A 2 8.28 51.12 -65.01
N ASP A 3 7.33 51.82 -64.36
CA ASP A 3 6.21 52.58 -64.90
C ASP A 3 5.20 51.70 -65.73
N LEU A 4 3.96 51.67 -65.25
CA LEU A 4 2.74 52.24 -65.87
C LEU A 4 1.51 51.72 -65.15
N LEU A 5 0.83 52.53 -64.40
CA LEU A 5 -0.42 53.31 -64.64
C LEU A 5 -1.43 52.68 -65.63
N ARG A 6 -2.68 52.51 -65.19
CA ARG A 6 -3.96 53.03 -65.73
C ARG A 6 -5.09 52.46 -64.85
N LEU A 7 -5.84 53.35 -64.19
CA LEU A 7 -7.14 53.99 -64.55
C LEU A 7 -8.18 52.91 -64.90
N GLY A 8 -9.20 52.73 -64.17
CA GLY A 8 -10.30 53.52 -63.70
C GLY A 8 -11.56 52.89 -64.22
N ILE A 9 -12.57 52.82 -63.42
CA ILE A 9 -13.97 53.18 -63.77
C ILE A 9 -14.86 52.90 -62.57
N CYS A 10 -15.41 53.95 -61.98
CA CYS A 10 -16.54 53.89 -61.05
C CYS A 10 -17.81 53.41 -61.78
N ILE A 11 -18.48 52.44 -61.19
CA ILE A 11 -19.90 52.24 -61.48
C ILE A 11 -20.64 52.15 -60.12
N LEU A 12 -21.41 53.22 -59.87
CA LEU A 12 -22.41 53.31 -58.80
C LEU A 12 -23.65 52.52 -59.25
N LEU A 13 -24.16 51.63 -58.39
CA LEU A 13 -25.53 51.19 -58.33
C LEU A 13 -25.89 50.54 -57.00
N PRO A 14 -27.16 50.36 -56.59
CA PRO A 14 -27.67 51.05 -55.42
C PRO A 14 -27.83 50.14 -54.16
N SER A 15 -28.03 50.82 -53.08
CA SER A 15 -28.33 50.29 -51.74
C SER A 15 -29.56 49.35 -51.73
N SER A 16 -29.32 48.09 -51.32
CA SER A 16 -30.38 47.24 -50.77
C SER A 16 -30.03 46.93 -49.33
N LEU A 17 -30.81 47.54 -48.44
CA LEU A 17 -30.80 47.26 -47.02
C LEU A 17 -31.24 45.79 -46.76
N LEU A 18 -30.31 44.91 -46.48
CA LEU A 18 -30.59 43.59 -45.91
C LEU A 18 -30.47 43.70 -44.43
N PHE A 19 -31.60 43.66 -43.72
CA PHE A 19 -31.67 43.46 -42.29
C PHE A 19 -31.02 42.12 -41.94
N TYR A 20 -29.79 42.13 -41.44
CA TYR A 20 -29.21 40.97 -40.76
C TYR A 20 -29.83 40.87 -39.38
N SER A 21 -30.78 39.96 -39.24
CA SER A 21 -31.25 39.46 -37.95
C SER A 21 -30.07 38.85 -37.21
N CYS A 22 -29.66 39.50 -36.12
CA CYS A 22 -28.67 38.99 -35.21
C CYS A 22 -29.28 37.81 -34.43
N SER A 23 -29.17 36.61 -34.99
CA SER A 23 -29.48 35.39 -34.28
C SER A 23 -28.42 35.20 -33.17
N SER A 24 -28.80 35.52 -31.94
CA SER A 24 -28.00 35.18 -30.75
C SER A 24 -27.84 33.66 -30.70
N SER A 25 -26.71 33.17 -31.16
CA SER A 25 -26.24 31.83 -30.92
C SER A 25 -26.15 31.62 -29.40
N LYS A 26 -27.17 31.02 -28.82
CA LYS A 26 -27.08 30.43 -27.49
C LYS A 26 -25.93 29.42 -27.54
N LYS A 27 -24.80 29.79 -26.96
CA LYS A 27 -23.78 28.80 -26.59
C LYS A 27 -24.50 27.79 -25.72
N SER A 28 -24.83 26.65 -26.28
CA SER A 28 -25.17 25.46 -25.53
C SER A 28 -23.94 25.09 -24.75
N GLY A 29 -23.87 25.59 -23.54
CA GLY A 29 -22.92 25.04 -22.55
C GLY A 29 -23.26 23.56 -22.44
N VAL A 30 -22.41 22.71 -23.00
CA VAL A 30 -22.34 21.30 -22.61
C VAL A 30 -22.01 21.31 -21.14
N LYS A 31 -23.04 21.39 -20.28
CA LYS A 31 -22.92 20.92 -18.91
C LYS A 31 -22.46 19.47 -19.06
N SER A 32 -21.21 19.22 -18.73
CA SER A 32 -20.78 17.88 -18.42
C SER A 32 -21.60 17.43 -17.20
N SER A 33 -22.77 16.87 -17.49
CA SER A 33 -23.50 16.08 -16.52
C SER A 33 -22.67 14.84 -16.24
N ILE A 34 -21.67 14.99 -15.35
CA ILE A 34 -21.33 13.89 -14.47
C ILE A 34 -22.58 13.86 -13.58
N ASP A 35 -23.54 13.02 -13.95
CA ASP A 35 -24.67 12.72 -13.10
C ASP A 35 -24.10 12.48 -11.70
N GLU A 36 -24.63 13.21 -10.72
CA GLU A 36 -24.36 12.97 -9.29
C GLU A 36 -25.00 11.63 -8.92
N GLU A 37 -24.44 10.54 -9.46
CA GLU A 37 -24.75 9.22 -8.98
C GLU A 37 -24.38 9.22 -7.51
N LYS A 38 -25.39 9.20 -6.66
CA LYS A 38 -25.27 9.25 -5.22
C LYS A 38 -24.52 8.00 -4.76
N LEU A 39 -23.18 8.08 -4.72
CA LEU A 39 -22.36 6.99 -4.26
C LEU A 39 -22.82 6.58 -2.85
N GLU A 40 -23.09 5.31 -2.67
CA GLU A 40 -23.41 4.77 -1.35
C GLU A 40 -22.15 4.84 -0.47
N ILE A 41 -22.29 5.44 0.72
CA ILE A 41 -21.19 5.51 1.69
C ILE A 41 -21.03 4.14 2.35
N ILE A 42 -19.89 3.50 2.09
CA ILE A 42 -19.58 2.18 2.63
C ILE A 42 -19.26 2.29 4.12
N LYS A 43 -19.94 1.52 4.96
CA LYS A 43 -19.65 1.44 6.40
C LYS A 43 -18.83 0.19 6.69
N LYS A 44 -17.64 0.36 7.28
CA LYS A 44 -16.78 -0.76 7.68
C LYS A 44 -16.29 -0.63 9.11
N THR A 45 -15.96 -1.77 9.69
CA THR A 45 -15.31 -1.86 11.00
C THR A 45 -13.97 -2.53 10.84
N ILE A 46 -12.93 -1.96 11.46
CA ILE A 46 -11.57 -2.47 11.44
C ILE A 46 -11.00 -2.46 12.88
N ARG A 47 -10.05 -3.31 13.18
CA ARG A 47 -9.36 -3.35 14.48
C ARG A 47 -7.86 -3.11 14.31
N PRO A 48 -7.13 -2.69 15.35
CA PRO A 48 -5.67 -2.57 15.30
C PRO A 48 -5.00 -3.84 14.75
N GLY A 49 -4.12 -3.67 13.78
CA GLY A 49 -3.43 -4.75 13.08
C GLY A 49 -4.17 -5.31 11.87
N GLU A 50 -5.43 -4.96 11.63
CA GLU A 50 -6.21 -5.56 10.54
C GLU A 50 -6.06 -4.82 9.21
N VAL A 51 -6.41 -5.55 8.17
CA VAL A 51 -6.58 -5.09 6.78
C VAL A 51 -8.02 -5.39 6.36
N GLU A 52 -8.68 -4.41 5.75
CA GLU A 52 -10.00 -4.56 5.15
C GLU A 52 -9.95 -4.16 3.67
N LEU A 53 -10.70 -4.86 2.84
CA LEU A 53 -10.88 -4.46 1.44
C LEU A 53 -12.01 -3.45 1.34
N LEU A 54 -11.71 -2.25 0.86
CA LEU A 54 -12.70 -1.27 0.42
C LEU A 54 -13.02 -1.52 -1.05
N VAL A 55 -14.29 -1.72 -1.36
CA VAL A 55 -14.82 -1.79 -2.73
C VAL A 55 -15.91 -0.74 -2.84
N VAL A 56 -15.79 0.17 -3.78
CA VAL A 56 -16.80 1.20 -4.06
C VAL A 56 -17.17 1.12 -5.53
N GLU A 57 -18.44 0.93 -5.82
CA GLU A 57 -18.96 0.95 -7.18
C GLU A 57 -19.16 2.38 -7.65
N GLY A 58 -18.88 2.66 -8.91
CA GLY A 58 -19.02 3.99 -9.51
C GLY A 58 -17.87 4.33 -10.48
N VAL A 59 -18.03 5.46 -11.16
CA VAL A 59 -17.01 5.97 -12.09
C VAL A 59 -16.00 6.82 -11.34
N PHE A 60 -14.75 6.40 -11.38
CA PHE A 60 -13.62 7.09 -10.73
C PHE A 60 -12.64 7.61 -11.78
N PRO A 61 -12.48 8.93 -11.91
CA PRO A 61 -11.55 9.51 -12.87
C PRO A 61 -10.10 9.20 -12.52
N THR A 62 -9.25 9.10 -13.53
CA THR A 62 -7.80 8.93 -13.34
C THR A 62 -7.19 10.16 -12.64
N GLY A 63 -6.18 9.95 -11.81
CA GLY A 63 -5.49 11.03 -11.09
C GLY A 63 -6.20 11.54 -9.84
N GLY A 64 -7.30 10.91 -9.41
CA GLY A 64 -7.90 11.20 -8.11
C GLY A 64 -7.02 10.72 -6.94
N ILE A 65 -7.29 11.25 -5.76
CA ILE A 65 -6.58 10.93 -4.52
C ILE A 65 -7.59 10.29 -3.56
N LEU A 66 -7.32 9.05 -3.16
CA LEU A 66 -8.01 8.40 -2.05
C LEU A 66 -7.25 8.70 -0.77
N GLU A 67 -7.92 9.26 0.22
CA GLU A 67 -7.33 9.61 1.51
C GLU A 67 -8.18 9.08 2.67
N CYS A 68 -7.52 8.48 3.66
CA CYS A 68 -8.13 8.01 4.91
C CYS A 68 -7.22 8.43 6.08
N GLN A 69 -7.75 9.10 7.10
CA GLN A 69 -6.96 9.59 8.25
C GLN A 69 -5.74 10.44 7.81
N ASN A 70 -5.90 11.36 6.87
CA ASN A 70 -4.82 12.20 6.33
C ASN A 70 -3.65 11.38 5.70
N ARG A 71 -3.92 10.13 5.29
CA ARG A 71 -2.98 9.25 4.60
C ARG A 71 -3.48 8.94 3.21
N LYS A 72 -2.65 9.17 2.21
CA LYS A 72 -2.95 8.74 0.83
C LYS A 72 -2.91 7.22 0.75
N ILE A 73 -4.00 6.64 0.27
CA ILE A 73 -4.17 5.20 0.11
C ILE A 73 -4.04 4.85 -1.37
N MET A 74 -3.25 3.82 -1.67
CA MET A 74 -3.15 3.31 -3.04
C MET A 74 -4.41 2.52 -3.39
N TYR A 75 -4.92 2.74 -4.59
CA TYR A 75 -6.13 2.08 -5.09
C TYR A 75 -5.96 1.67 -6.55
N THR A 76 -6.86 0.83 -7.01
CA THR A 76 -7.03 0.50 -8.42
C THR A 76 -8.50 0.65 -8.80
N VAL A 77 -8.76 0.97 -10.07
CA VAL A 77 -10.11 1.01 -10.62
C VAL A 77 -10.17 0.00 -11.77
N LYS A 78 -11.16 -0.88 -11.73
CA LYS A 78 -11.46 -1.83 -12.79
C LYS A 78 -12.97 -2.10 -12.80
N GLU A 79 -13.58 -2.13 -13.99
CA GLU A 79 -15.01 -2.43 -14.16
C GLU A 79 -15.90 -1.54 -13.26
N ASN A 80 -15.65 -0.22 -13.25
CA ASN A 80 -16.36 0.76 -12.44
C ASN A 80 -16.33 0.46 -10.92
N LYS A 81 -15.30 -0.25 -10.44
CA LYS A 81 -15.07 -0.53 -9.02
C LYS A 81 -13.72 -0.02 -8.58
N LEU A 82 -13.73 0.90 -7.62
CA LEU A 82 -12.52 1.29 -6.89
C LEU A 82 -12.26 0.23 -5.83
N LYS A 83 -11.03 -0.30 -5.79
CA LYS A 83 -10.58 -1.25 -4.79
C LYS A 83 -9.33 -0.76 -4.11
N ALA A 84 -9.32 -0.77 -2.77
CA ALA A 84 -8.19 -0.38 -1.95
C ALA A 84 -8.13 -1.21 -0.67
N PHE A 85 -6.92 -1.48 -0.15
CA PHE A 85 -6.75 -2.05 1.17
C PHE A 85 -6.71 -0.93 2.20
N LEU A 86 -7.65 -0.95 3.14
CA LEU A 86 -7.60 -0.17 4.37
C LEU A 86 -6.75 -0.92 5.38
N SER A 87 -6.00 -0.21 6.21
CA SER A 87 -5.09 -0.85 7.16
C SER A 87 -4.98 -0.06 8.47
N GLU A 88 -5.00 -0.78 9.59
CA GLU A 88 -4.77 -0.24 10.91
C GLU A 88 -3.55 -0.93 11.56
N THR A 89 -2.66 -0.15 12.15
CA THR A 89 -1.49 -0.70 12.85
C THR A 89 -1.82 -1.01 14.30
N TYR A 90 -0.92 -1.73 14.98
CA TYR A 90 -1.00 -1.95 16.44
C TYR A 90 -1.25 -0.66 17.24
N PHE A 91 -0.70 0.48 16.77
CA PHE A 91 -0.77 1.77 17.45
C PHE A 91 -1.98 2.63 17.08
N SER A 92 -2.91 2.11 16.30
CA SER A 92 -4.07 2.86 15.84
C SER A 92 -4.97 3.29 16.99
N LYS A 93 -5.43 4.55 16.90
CA LYS A 93 -6.40 5.10 17.86
C LYS A 93 -7.81 4.61 17.52
N LYS A 94 -8.67 4.47 18.54
CA LYS A 94 -10.09 4.07 18.40
C LYS A 94 -10.99 5.17 17.85
N THR A 95 -10.46 6.11 17.10
CA THR A 95 -11.22 7.23 16.56
C THR A 95 -11.79 6.85 15.20
N PRO A 96 -13.13 6.93 15.00
CA PRO A 96 -13.75 6.73 13.69
C PRO A 96 -13.20 7.76 12.70
N TYR A 97 -13.17 7.38 11.41
CA TYR A 97 -12.70 8.27 10.36
C TYR A 97 -13.43 8.04 9.04
N LYS A 98 -13.29 9.00 8.13
CA LYS A 98 -13.80 8.90 6.76
C LYS A 98 -12.67 8.64 5.78
N CYS A 99 -13.01 7.93 4.70
CA CYS A 99 -12.18 7.86 3.51
C CYS A 99 -12.81 8.74 2.43
N THR A 100 -12.05 9.66 1.87
CA THR A 100 -12.50 10.60 0.86
C THR A 100 -11.73 10.39 -0.45
N PHE A 101 -12.41 10.65 -1.56
CA PHE A 101 -11.82 10.65 -2.89
C PHE A 101 -11.92 12.06 -3.47
N THR A 102 -10.76 12.65 -3.78
CA THR A 102 -10.66 14.01 -4.30
C THR A 102 -10.18 13.98 -5.75
N HIS A 103 -10.91 14.64 -6.64
CA HIS A 103 -10.50 14.86 -8.03
C HIS A 103 -10.86 16.28 -8.47
N LYS A 104 -9.91 17.03 -9.04
CA LYS A 104 -10.08 18.43 -9.49
C LYS A 104 -10.76 19.34 -8.45
N GLY A 105 -10.38 19.19 -7.17
CA GLY A 105 -10.92 19.99 -6.07
C GLY A 105 -12.29 19.55 -5.54
N ILE A 106 -12.94 18.56 -6.17
CA ILE A 106 -14.20 17.98 -5.69
C ILE A 106 -13.87 16.80 -4.79
N GLU A 107 -14.31 16.88 -3.53
CA GLU A 107 -14.15 15.81 -2.54
C GLU A 107 -15.47 15.05 -2.35
N ARG A 108 -15.39 13.72 -2.28
CA ARG A 108 -16.52 12.82 -2.01
C ARG A 108 -16.15 11.83 -0.91
N VAL A 109 -17.02 11.66 0.07
CA VAL A 109 -16.88 10.62 1.10
C VAL A 109 -17.26 9.28 0.47
N LEU A 110 -16.33 8.31 0.51
CA LEU A 110 -16.55 6.95 0.02
C LEU A 110 -16.87 5.96 1.12
N ALA A 111 -16.27 6.13 2.30
CA ALA A 111 -16.47 5.21 3.40
C ALA A 111 -16.38 5.89 4.76
N GLU A 112 -17.12 5.35 5.74
CA GLU A 112 -17.02 5.64 7.15
C GLU A 112 -16.51 4.40 7.89
N ILE A 113 -15.40 4.57 8.61
CA ILE A 113 -14.67 3.48 9.24
C ILE A 113 -14.75 3.62 10.75
N LYS A 114 -15.28 2.58 11.40
CA LYS A 114 -15.27 2.44 12.85
C LYS A 114 -14.04 1.62 13.27
N VAL A 115 -13.25 2.13 14.20
CA VAL A 115 -12.11 1.40 14.77
C VAL A 115 -12.51 0.80 16.09
N ASN A 116 -12.61 -0.53 16.15
CA ASN A 116 -12.92 -1.29 17.35
C ASN A 116 -11.66 -1.65 18.14
N ASP A 117 -11.86 -2.13 19.38
CA ASP A 117 -10.77 -2.62 20.22
C ASP A 117 -10.20 -3.95 19.75
N LYS A 118 -8.88 -4.12 20.00
CA LYS A 118 -8.19 -5.39 19.96
C LYS A 118 -7.14 -5.44 21.07
N SER A 119 -7.18 -6.47 21.90
CA SER A 119 -6.14 -6.74 22.89
C SER A 119 -5.05 -7.63 22.28
N PHE A 120 -3.81 -7.42 22.73
CA PHE A 120 -2.67 -8.22 22.30
C PHE A 120 -1.97 -8.83 23.51
N PRO A 121 -1.48 -10.08 23.41
CA PRO A 121 -0.81 -10.74 24.51
C PRO A 121 0.51 -10.07 24.86
N SER A 122 1.01 -10.33 26.06
CA SER A 122 2.33 -9.89 26.51
C SER A 122 3.22 -11.09 26.71
N GLU A 123 4.45 -11.02 26.20
CA GLU A 123 5.50 -12.01 26.32
C GLU A 123 6.67 -11.44 27.12
N ARG A 124 7.09 -12.14 28.20
CA ARG A 124 8.26 -11.77 28.99
C ARG A 124 9.47 -12.60 28.52
N LEU A 125 10.53 -11.93 28.08
CA LEU A 125 11.69 -12.56 27.48
C LEU A 125 12.95 -12.21 28.25
N LYS A 126 13.68 -13.23 28.72
CA LYS A 126 15.04 -13.10 29.28
C LYS A 126 16.01 -13.27 28.13
N VAL A 127 16.82 -12.26 27.86
CA VAL A 127 17.85 -12.30 26.80
C VAL A 127 19.12 -11.60 27.27
N ASP A 128 20.26 -11.91 26.63
CA ASP A 128 21.51 -11.22 26.91
C ASP A 128 21.35 -9.70 26.83
N LYS A 129 21.87 -8.99 27.85
CA LYS A 129 21.84 -7.52 27.94
C LYS A 129 22.37 -6.83 26.65
N LYS A 130 23.42 -7.40 26.04
CA LYS A 130 24.02 -6.90 24.77
C LYS A 130 23.04 -6.96 23.59
N ARG A 131 22.03 -7.84 23.65
CA ARG A 131 20.98 -7.93 22.62
C ARG A 131 19.84 -6.92 22.83
N VAL A 132 19.72 -6.39 24.05
CA VAL A 132 18.69 -5.38 24.41
C VAL A 132 19.22 -3.97 24.23
N PHE A 133 20.45 -3.70 24.70
CA PHE A 133 21.10 -2.40 24.66
C PHE A 133 22.16 -2.37 23.55
N LEU A 134 21.94 -1.55 22.54
CA LEU A 134 22.81 -1.48 21.37
C LEU A 134 24.02 -0.58 21.64
N SER A 135 25.19 -0.98 21.14
CA SER A 135 26.33 -0.08 21.01
C SER A 135 26.02 1.09 20.03
N LYS A 136 26.75 2.20 20.16
CA LYS A 136 26.62 3.35 19.23
C LYS A 136 26.76 2.92 17.75
N LYS A 137 27.68 1.99 17.44
CA LYS A 137 27.88 1.41 16.10
C LYS A 137 26.61 0.70 15.60
N ASN A 138 26.01 -0.15 16.42
CA ASN A 138 24.79 -0.90 16.05
C ASN A 138 23.56 0.00 15.99
N GLN A 139 23.46 1.06 16.78
CA GLN A 139 22.41 2.08 16.67
C GLN A 139 22.47 2.78 15.30
N LYS A 140 23.67 3.24 14.89
CA LYS A 140 23.88 3.86 13.57
C LYS A 140 23.54 2.90 12.44
N ARG A 141 23.93 1.61 12.54
CA ARG A 141 23.58 0.57 11.56
C ARG A 141 22.05 0.40 11.47
N ALA A 142 21.37 0.18 12.59
CA ALA A 142 19.93 -0.02 12.64
C ALA A 142 19.15 1.21 12.10
N ALA A 143 19.61 2.43 12.34
CA ALA A 143 19.03 3.65 11.81
C ALA A 143 19.13 3.72 10.27
N ARG A 144 20.31 3.43 9.70
CA ARG A 144 20.51 3.37 8.23
C ARG A 144 19.62 2.31 7.58
N GLU A 145 19.52 1.14 8.20
CA GLU A 145 18.70 0.03 7.71
C GLU A 145 17.20 0.36 7.76
N ARG A 146 16.76 1.12 8.78
CA ARG A 146 15.39 1.63 8.87
C ARG A 146 15.10 2.60 7.71
N ALA A 147 15.97 3.57 7.45
CA ALA A 147 15.82 4.51 6.35
C ALA A 147 15.77 3.80 4.99
N LEU A 148 16.60 2.76 4.78
CA LEU A 148 16.59 1.95 3.57
C LEU A 148 15.24 1.26 3.35
N ARG A 149 14.65 0.66 4.41
CA ARG A 149 13.32 0.05 4.33
C ARG A 149 12.23 1.07 4.04
N GLN A 150 12.24 2.21 4.72
CA GLN A 150 11.27 3.29 4.46
C GLN A 150 11.32 3.75 3.01
N LYS A 151 12.54 3.92 2.46
CA LYS A 151 12.73 4.26 1.04
C LYS A 151 12.18 3.17 0.11
N ALA A 152 12.34 1.89 0.44
CA ALA A 152 11.77 0.79 -0.35
C ALA A 152 10.24 0.82 -0.31
N TYR A 153 9.64 0.98 0.86
CA TYR A 153 8.18 1.02 1.04
C TYR A 153 7.52 2.24 0.40
N SER A 154 8.23 3.35 0.21
CA SER A 154 7.67 4.54 -0.46
C SER A 154 7.53 4.40 -1.97
N LYS A 155 8.01 3.32 -2.59
CA LYS A 155 8.08 3.12 -4.04
C LYS A 155 7.27 1.92 -4.54
N SER A 156 6.13 1.65 -3.93
CA SER A 156 5.27 0.56 -4.38
C SER A 156 4.69 0.82 -5.77
N ALA A 157 4.50 -0.25 -6.55
CA ALA A 157 3.80 -0.19 -7.82
C ALA A 157 2.35 0.30 -7.60
N LYS A 158 1.91 1.26 -8.44
CA LYS A 158 0.55 1.84 -8.33
C LYS A 158 -0.57 0.88 -8.78
N ARG A 159 -0.23 -0.28 -9.31
CA ARG A 159 -1.15 -1.34 -9.73
C ARG A 159 -0.89 -2.61 -8.94
N PRO A 160 -1.87 -3.50 -8.76
CA PRO A 160 -1.62 -4.80 -8.15
C PRO A 160 -0.67 -5.62 -9.03
N LEU A 161 0.32 -6.25 -8.40
CA LEU A 161 1.21 -7.21 -9.05
C LEU A 161 0.75 -8.65 -8.79
N PHE A 162 -0.10 -8.85 -7.77
CA PHE A 162 -0.78 -10.10 -7.46
C PHE A 162 -2.06 -10.27 -8.30
N ARG A 163 -2.52 -11.52 -8.47
CA ARG A 163 -3.73 -11.84 -9.25
C ARG A 163 -4.80 -12.55 -8.43
N ASP A 164 -4.41 -13.17 -7.35
CA ASP A 164 -5.24 -13.99 -6.46
C ASP A 164 -4.94 -13.69 -4.99
N ALA A 165 -5.61 -14.37 -4.07
CA ALA A 165 -5.42 -14.19 -2.63
C ALA A 165 -3.98 -14.49 -2.20
N PHE A 166 -3.52 -13.77 -1.17
CA PHE A 166 -2.26 -14.05 -0.49
C PHE A 166 -2.32 -15.41 0.23
N GLN A 167 -1.15 -15.95 0.57
CA GLN A 167 -1.03 -17.20 1.31
C GLN A 167 0.07 -17.11 2.36
N LEU A 168 0.04 -18.03 3.32
CA LEU A 168 1.13 -18.21 4.28
C LEU A 168 2.42 -18.63 3.54
N PRO A 169 3.58 -18.09 3.97
CA PRO A 169 4.89 -18.45 3.39
C PRO A 169 5.36 -19.86 3.75
N ILE A 170 4.82 -20.39 4.82
CA ILE A 170 5.07 -21.74 5.35
C ILE A 170 3.83 -22.21 6.11
N LEU A 171 3.52 -23.49 6.00
CA LEU A 171 2.50 -24.15 6.81
C LEU A 171 3.17 -24.73 8.05
N SER A 172 3.17 -23.99 9.16
CA SER A 172 3.79 -24.40 10.41
C SER A 172 3.12 -23.73 11.61
N LYS A 173 3.43 -24.22 12.82
CA LYS A 173 2.93 -23.66 14.07
C LYS A 173 3.39 -22.21 14.23
N VAL A 174 2.45 -21.29 14.51
CA VAL A 174 2.74 -19.93 14.96
C VAL A 174 3.35 -19.99 16.37
N THR A 175 4.48 -19.36 16.57
CA THR A 175 5.19 -19.29 17.84
C THR A 175 5.05 -17.93 18.51
N SER A 176 4.83 -16.85 17.75
CA SER A 176 4.54 -15.52 18.27
C SER A 176 3.68 -14.76 17.24
N ILE A 177 2.55 -14.24 17.69
CA ILE A 177 1.61 -13.52 16.81
C ILE A 177 2.00 -12.06 16.64
N TYR A 178 1.46 -11.44 15.59
CA TYR A 178 1.50 -9.99 15.40
C TYR A 178 0.88 -9.26 16.62
N GLY A 179 1.50 -8.15 17.01
CA GLY A 179 1.02 -7.30 18.12
C GLY A 179 1.48 -7.75 19.50
N SER A 180 2.04 -8.96 19.66
CA SER A 180 2.57 -9.41 20.96
C SER A 180 3.50 -8.37 21.56
N ARG A 181 3.20 -7.94 22.78
CA ARG A 181 4.01 -7.01 23.54
C ARG A 181 5.18 -7.77 24.19
N ARG A 182 6.40 -7.50 23.73
CA ARG A 182 7.62 -8.15 24.22
C ARG A 182 8.29 -7.30 25.30
N ILE A 183 8.38 -7.83 26.52
CA ILE A 183 9.04 -7.20 27.66
C ILE A 183 10.37 -7.91 27.86
N PHE A 184 11.47 -7.24 27.46
CA PHE A 184 12.82 -7.78 27.58
C PHE A 184 13.47 -7.43 28.92
N ASN A 185 13.86 -8.45 29.70
CA ASN A 185 14.54 -8.30 30.97
C ASN A 185 13.86 -7.31 31.93
N GLU A 186 12.53 -7.25 31.93
CA GLU A 186 11.66 -6.33 32.69
C GLU A 186 11.95 -4.83 32.45
N LYS A 187 12.79 -4.47 31.48
CA LYS A 187 13.28 -3.10 31.30
C LYS A 187 12.90 -2.47 29.96
N LYS A 188 12.80 -3.25 28.90
CA LYS A 188 12.53 -2.73 27.56
C LYS A 188 11.30 -3.37 26.95
N GLN A 189 10.36 -2.55 26.58
CA GLN A 189 9.13 -2.98 25.91
C GLN A 189 9.21 -2.69 24.41
N THR A 190 8.78 -3.64 23.60
CA THR A 190 8.59 -3.49 22.13
C THR A 190 7.37 -4.27 21.69
N GLN A 191 6.86 -3.97 20.50
CA GLN A 191 5.79 -4.73 19.86
C GLN A 191 6.38 -5.63 18.77
N HIS A 192 5.82 -6.83 18.66
CA HIS A 192 6.12 -7.74 17.56
C HIS A 192 5.24 -7.39 16.35
N LEU A 193 5.83 -6.77 15.34
CA LEU A 193 5.10 -6.28 14.16
C LEU A 193 5.18 -7.27 12.99
N GLY A 194 4.97 -8.55 13.27
CA GLY A 194 4.93 -9.66 12.33
C GLY A 194 4.47 -10.94 13.02
N THR A 195 4.47 -12.05 12.32
CA THR A 195 4.15 -13.39 12.85
C THR A 195 5.37 -14.28 12.76
N ASP A 196 5.73 -14.95 13.86
CA ASP A 196 6.85 -15.90 13.88
C ASP A 196 6.31 -17.33 13.72
N PHE A 197 6.85 -18.07 12.74
CA PHE A 197 6.52 -19.47 12.48
C PHE A 197 7.67 -20.39 12.89
N ARG A 198 7.36 -21.48 13.55
CA ARG A 198 8.34 -22.54 13.81
C ARG A 198 8.94 -23.03 12.50
N ALA A 199 10.27 -23.00 12.39
CA ALA A 199 10.96 -23.52 11.22
C ALA A 199 12.37 -23.97 11.60
N LYS A 200 12.75 -25.19 11.19
CA LYS A 200 14.13 -25.65 11.30
C LYS A 200 15.02 -24.89 10.30
N VAL A 201 16.31 -24.77 10.61
CA VAL A 201 17.28 -24.23 9.63
C VAL A 201 17.22 -25.06 8.33
N GLY A 202 17.16 -24.40 7.19
CA GLY A 202 17.05 -25.05 5.88
C GLY A 202 15.62 -25.31 5.38
N THR A 203 14.59 -25.05 6.20
CA THR A 203 13.20 -25.17 5.74
C THR A 203 12.90 -24.17 4.61
N PRO A 204 12.36 -24.60 3.44
CA PRO A 204 12.03 -23.72 2.33
C PRO A 204 10.95 -22.70 2.69
N ILE A 205 11.21 -21.42 2.38
CA ILE A 205 10.27 -20.31 2.56
C ILE A 205 9.79 -19.83 1.21
N LYS A 206 8.46 -19.75 1.06
CA LYS A 206 7.82 -19.39 -0.21
C LYS A 206 7.29 -17.96 -0.19
N SER A 207 7.29 -17.31 -1.36
CA SER A 207 6.61 -16.03 -1.53
C SER A 207 5.11 -16.15 -1.27
N SER A 208 4.55 -15.18 -0.53
CA SER A 208 3.11 -15.13 -0.22
C SER A 208 2.26 -14.79 -1.43
N ASN A 209 2.81 -14.09 -2.41
CA ASN A 209 2.18 -13.82 -3.71
C ASN A 209 3.22 -13.38 -4.75
N ARG A 210 2.77 -13.13 -6.00
CA ARG A 210 3.57 -12.53 -7.06
C ARG A 210 3.96 -11.11 -6.70
N GLY A 211 5.19 -10.70 -7.03
CA GLY A 211 5.68 -9.36 -6.76
C GLY A 211 7.10 -9.13 -7.26
N ILE A 212 7.67 -7.99 -6.87
CA ILE A 212 9.05 -7.59 -7.18
C ILE A 212 9.84 -7.56 -5.87
N VAL A 213 11.01 -8.20 -5.86
CA VAL A 213 11.92 -8.14 -4.71
C VAL A 213 12.50 -6.73 -4.61
N VAL A 214 12.18 -6.00 -3.55
CA VAL A 214 12.67 -4.64 -3.34
C VAL A 214 13.85 -4.57 -2.38
N LEU A 215 14.04 -5.58 -1.53
CA LEU A 215 15.21 -5.75 -0.68
C LEU A 215 15.57 -7.23 -0.55
N SER A 216 16.86 -7.55 -0.69
CA SER A 216 17.44 -8.87 -0.43
C SER A 216 18.79 -8.69 0.25
N ARG A 217 18.82 -8.42 1.58
CA ARG A 217 20.00 -7.98 2.32
C ARG A 217 20.09 -8.59 3.70
N ASN A 218 21.27 -8.45 4.32
CA ASN A 218 21.45 -8.76 5.74
C ASN A 218 21.23 -7.50 6.58
N PHE A 219 20.29 -7.58 7.53
CA PHE A 219 19.95 -6.52 8.47
C PHE A 219 20.34 -6.90 9.91
N PHE A 220 20.60 -5.91 10.73
CA PHE A 220 21.01 -6.12 12.11
C PHE A 220 19.98 -6.91 12.94
N TYR A 221 18.70 -6.50 12.84
CA TYR A 221 17.65 -7.14 13.62
C TYR A 221 17.10 -8.39 12.94
N SER A 222 16.72 -8.30 11.70
CA SER A 222 16.02 -9.37 10.96
C SER A 222 16.95 -10.33 10.21
N GLY A 223 18.28 -10.14 10.32
CA GLY A 223 19.26 -11.00 9.66
C GLY A 223 19.12 -10.98 8.13
N ASN A 224 19.34 -12.11 7.49
CA ASN A 224 19.08 -12.24 6.06
C ASN A 224 17.59 -12.09 5.81
N THR A 225 17.26 -11.07 5.04
CA THR A 225 15.87 -10.62 4.85
C THR A 225 15.59 -10.43 3.38
N VAL A 226 14.40 -10.85 2.96
CA VAL A 226 13.81 -10.55 1.67
C VAL A 226 12.55 -9.71 1.90
N VAL A 227 12.36 -8.65 1.10
CA VAL A 227 11.13 -7.86 1.07
C VAL A 227 10.62 -7.81 -0.37
N ILE A 228 9.33 -8.07 -0.52
CA ILE A 228 8.65 -8.14 -1.81
C ILE A 228 7.56 -7.07 -1.85
N ASP A 229 7.57 -6.23 -2.90
CA ASP A 229 6.48 -5.34 -3.27
C ASP A 229 5.47 -6.10 -4.13
N HIS A 230 4.23 -6.13 -3.69
CA HIS A 230 3.11 -6.74 -4.42
C HIS A 230 2.24 -5.70 -5.15
N GLY A 231 2.64 -4.43 -5.11
CA GLY A 231 1.84 -3.31 -5.62
C GLY A 231 0.76 -2.86 -4.64
N LEU A 232 0.14 -1.72 -4.94
CA LEU A 232 -0.89 -1.07 -4.11
C LEU A 232 -0.47 -0.83 -2.65
N GLY A 233 0.83 -0.59 -2.40
CA GLY A 233 1.36 -0.37 -1.06
C GLY A 233 1.45 -1.63 -0.19
N VAL A 234 1.32 -2.81 -0.77
CA VAL A 234 1.38 -4.11 -0.06
C VAL A 234 2.78 -4.70 -0.16
N PHE A 235 3.41 -4.93 0.98
CA PHE A 235 4.74 -5.55 1.08
C PHE A 235 4.72 -6.74 2.03
N THR A 236 5.49 -7.78 1.69
CA THR A 236 5.79 -8.89 2.61
C THR A 236 7.28 -8.96 2.91
N THR A 237 7.61 -9.25 4.15
CA THR A 237 8.97 -9.33 4.68
C THR A 237 9.22 -10.73 5.24
N TYR A 238 10.35 -11.32 4.89
CA TYR A 238 10.79 -12.65 5.33
C TYR A 238 12.14 -12.52 5.98
N GLY A 239 12.18 -12.65 7.31
CA GLY A 239 13.38 -12.45 8.11
C GLY A 239 14.00 -13.73 8.66
N HIS A 240 15.20 -13.60 9.22
CA HIS A 240 16.00 -14.62 9.89
C HIS A 240 16.45 -15.78 8.99
N LEU A 241 16.45 -15.57 7.65
CA LEU A 241 16.80 -16.61 6.69
C LEU A 241 18.26 -17.05 6.85
N SER A 242 18.53 -18.36 6.67
CA SER A 242 19.91 -18.88 6.53
C SER A 242 20.47 -18.57 5.14
N LYS A 243 19.63 -18.65 4.09
CA LYS A 243 20.00 -18.38 2.71
C LYS A 243 18.88 -17.63 1.99
N ARG A 244 19.24 -16.68 1.14
CA ARG A 244 18.34 -15.96 0.21
C ARG A 244 18.63 -16.45 -1.19
N TYR A 245 17.57 -16.72 -1.96
CA TYR A 245 17.68 -17.25 -3.33
C TYR A 245 17.32 -16.21 -4.39
N VAL A 246 16.83 -15.05 -3.98
CA VAL A 246 16.34 -14.00 -4.88
C VAL A 246 17.10 -12.70 -4.69
N SER A 247 17.19 -11.90 -5.75
CA SER A 247 17.91 -10.63 -5.82
C SER A 247 16.96 -9.44 -5.94
N GLU A 248 17.41 -8.24 -5.56
CA GLU A 248 16.66 -7.00 -5.73
C GLU A 248 16.37 -6.74 -7.22
N GLY A 249 15.13 -6.35 -7.54
CA GLY A 249 14.62 -6.16 -8.90
C GLY A 249 14.01 -7.41 -9.53
N GLU A 250 14.22 -8.59 -8.95
CA GLU A 250 13.68 -9.84 -9.49
C GLU A 250 12.15 -9.90 -9.36
N VAL A 251 11.47 -10.27 -10.45
CA VAL A 251 10.03 -10.55 -10.46
C VAL A 251 9.84 -12.02 -10.12
N ILE A 252 9.10 -12.29 -9.07
CA ILE A 252 8.82 -13.63 -8.58
C ILE A 252 7.34 -13.96 -8.65
N ASN A 253 7.02 -15.23 -8.75
CA ASN A 253 5.66 -15.74 -8.72
C ASN A 253 5.26 -16.16 -7.30
N LYS A 254 3.96 -16.30 -7.06
CA LYS A 254 3.40 -16.92 -5.85
C LYS A 254 3.98 -18.32 -5.67
N LYS A 255 4.27 -18.73 -4.45
CA LYS A 255 4.88 -20.02 -4.07
C LYS A 255 6.35 -20.22 -4.49
N THR A 256 6.99 -19.25 -5.15
CA THR A 256 8.43 -19.32 -5.42
C THR A 256 9.21 -19.45 -4.11
N VAL A 257 10.15 -20.39 -4.02
CA VAL A 257 11.06 -20.52 -2.87
C VAL A 257 12.06 -19.37 -2.93
N ILE A 258 11.94 -18.44 -1.98
CA ILE A 258 12.74 -17.20 -1.92
C ILE A 258 13.97 -17.31 -1.02
N GLY A 259 14.06 -18.38 -0.23
CA GLY A 259 15.16 -18.64 0.68
C GLY A 259 14.85 -19.79 1.62
N LEU A 260 15.74 -19.99 2.59
CA LEU A 260 15.64 -21.02 3.62
C LEU A 260 15.53 -20.38 4.99
N ALA A 261 14.68 -20.91 5.86
CA ALA A 261 14.60 -20.50 7.26
C ALA A 261 15.95 -20.67 7.97
N GLY A 262 16.18 -19.84 8.98
CA GLY A 262 17.42 -19.84 9.72
C GLY A 262 17.31 -19.21 11.10
N ALA A 263 18.45 -18.71 11.60
CA ALA A 263 18.57 -18.04 12.88
C ALA A 263 19.49 -16.82 12.79
N THR A 264 19.51 -16.13 11.64
CA THR A 264 20.35 -14.93 11.43
C THR A 264 19.72 -13.68 12.04
N GLY A 265 20.55 -12.69 12.41
CA GLY A 265 20.09 -11.48 13.08
C GLY A 265 19.89 -11.63 14.58
N ARG A 266 18.91 -10.92 15.16
CA ARG A 266 18.66 -10.91 16.60
C ARG A 266 17.54 -11.87 16.98
N VAL A 267 17.85 -13.13 17.16
CA VAL A 267 16.92 -14.21 17.50
C VAL A 267 17.36 -15.04 18.68
N THR A 268 16.47 -15.80 19.28
CA THR A 268 16.73 -16.79 20.34
C THR A 268 16.88 -18.22 19.80
N GLY A 269 16.36 -18.46 18.60
CA GLY A 269 16.41 -19.77 17.94
C GLY A 269 15.87 -19.71 16.51
N PRO A 270 15.96 -20.83 15.75
CA PRO A 270 15.51 -20.90 14.38
C PRO A 270 13.99 -20.69 14.23
N HIS A 271 13.59 -19.78 13.34
CA HIS A 271 12.19 -19.52 12.98
C HIS A 271 12.12 -18.66 11.71
N LEU A 272 10.95 -18.57 11.10
CA LEU A 272 10.65 -17.56 10.12
C LEU A 272 9.93 -16.38 10.80
N HIS A 273 10.45 -15.17 10.65
CA HIS A 273 9.70 -13.95 10.89
C HIS A 273 9.03 -13.51 9.61
N TRP A 274 7.70 -13.42 9.60
CA TRP A 274 6.89 -12.94 8.47
C TRP A 274 6.20 -11.63 8.83
N GLY A 275 6.61 -10.54 8.20
CA GLY A 275 6.01 -9.22 8.36
C GLY A 275 5.18 -8.85 7.15
N VAL A 276 4.08 -8.14 7.37
CA VAL A 276 3.24 -7.54 6.33
C VAL A 276 3.12 -6.05 6.56
N THR A 277 3.23 -5.28 5.49
CA THR A 277 3.06 -3.83 5.51
C THR A 277 2.04 -3.45 4.43
N VAL A 278 1.03 -2.67 4.79
CA VAL A 278 0.03 -2.11 3.86
C VAL A 278 -0.06 -0.62 4.09
N ASN A 279 0.07 0.19 3.04
CA ASN A 279 0.07 1.65 3.11
C ASN A 279 1.05 2.21 4.17
N ASN A 280 2.26 1.67 4.23
CA ASN A 280 3.32 1.99 5.20
C ASN A 280 3.00 1.62 6.66
N LEU A 281 1.93 0.89 6.93
CA LEU A 281 1.59 0.38 8.26
C LEU A 281 1.89 -1.11 8.36
N ALA A 282 2.57 -1.52 9.44
CA ALA A 282 2.71 -2.92 9.78
C ALA A 282 1.36 -3.48 10.24
N VAL A 283 0.97 -4.61 9.68
CA VAL A 283 -0.33 -5.26 9.90
C VAL A 283 -0.19 -6.77 10.11
N GLU A 284 -1.24 -7.40 10.56
CA GLU A 284 -1.35 -8.84 10.72
C GLU A 284 -1.46 -9.52 9.35
N GLY A 285 -0.56 -10.46 9.06
CA GLY A 285 -0.50 -11.09 7.74
C GLY A 285 -1.75 -11.93 7.40
N GLU A 286 -2.33 -12.60 8.38
CA GLU A 286 -3.56 -13.39 8.20
C GLU A 286 -4.76 -12.51 7.83
N SER A 287 -4.81 -11.27 8.34
CA SER A 287 -5.83 -10.30 7.96
C SER A 287 -5.70 -9.89 6.47
N LEU A 288 -4.47 -9.69 5.96
CA LEU A 288 -4.26 -9.47 4.53
C LEU A 288 -4.71 -10.67 3.70
N ILE A 289 -4.39 -11.90 4.14
CA ILE A 289 -4.85 -13.12 3.45
C ILE A 289 -6.36 -13.11 3.31
N LYS A 290 -7.09 -12.87 4.42
CA LYS A 290 -8.55 -12.79 4.43
C LYS A 290 -9.09 -11.69 3.51
N ALA A 291 -8.61 -10.46 3.66
CA ALA A 291 -9.06 -9.33 2.84
C ALA A 291 -8.80 -9.54 1.34
N SER A 292 -7.72 -10.25 0.99
CA SER A 292 -7.36 -10.51 -0.40
C SER A 292 -8.19 -11.61 -1.07
N GLN A 293 -8.93 -12.43 -0.33
CA GLN A 293 -9.84 -13.43 -0.91
C GLN A 293 -10.97 -12.80 -1.73
N GLU A 294 -11.41 -11.61 -1.33
CA GLU A 294 -12.44 -10.83 -2.03
C GLU A 294 -11.85 -9.95 -3.15
N PHE A 295 -10.52 -9.82 -3.21
CA PHE A 295 -9.83 -9.02 -4.22
C PHE A 295 -9.70 -9.81 -5.52
N LYS A 296 -10.72 -9.77 -6.36
CA LYS A 296 -10.66 -10.30 -7.73
C LYS A 296 -10.18 -9.18 -8.67
N TYR A 297 -9.15 -9.49 -9.50
CA TYR A 297 -8.56 -8.52 -10.44
C TYR A 297 -8.71 -8.98 -11.89
#